data_a5bc9f33155d2085d098a31aeaf28b99
#
_entry.id   a5bc9f33155d2085d098a31aeaf28b99
#
_cell.length_a   1.000
_cell.length_b   1.000
_cell.length_c   1.000
_cell.angle_alpha   90.00
_cell.angle_beta   90.00
_cell.angle_gamma   90.00
#
_symmetry.space_group_name_H-M   'P 1'
#
loop_
_entity.id
_entity.type
_entity.pdbx_description
1 polymer ?
#
loop_
_entity_poly.entity_id
_entity_poly.type
_entity_poly.pdbx_seq_one_letter_code
_entity_poly.pdbx_strand_id
1 'polypeptide(L)'
;MRAAGCFVLVATLTQVKQIVYLSGISNEKMLSKHLTARKVVKDVLIRSEIPYTIFEAGVIVGSGSISFEIIRDLTEKLPVMIVPHWLKSKCQPIAIRNVINYLQLCLMNEKTFNKTFEIGGPDVLTYKQMLLDYAEVRGYKRYIFSLPVLFPGLSAHWVNLTTSANYTIAKQLVQSMKNDVVCKREFHTFNYSAISLFL
;
A
#
# COMPACT_ATOMS: atom_id res chain seq x y z
N MET A 1 -7.69 -5.37 -18.16
CA MET A 1 -6.84 -5.88 -19.25
C MET A 1 -6.69 -4.90 -20.41
N ARG A 2 -7.79 -4.46 -21.07
CA ARG A 2 -7.70 -3.58 -22.26
C ARG A 2 -6.86 -2.32 -22.04
N ALA A 3 -7.08 -1.55 -20.96
CA ALA A 3 -6.37 -0.30 -20.72
C ALA A 3 -4.84 -0.47 -20.58
N ALA A 4 -4.36 -1.48 -19.84
CA ALA A 4 -2.94 -1.74 -19.69
C ALA A 4 -2.29 -2.17 -21.01
N GLY A 5 -2.99 -2.99 -21.82
CA GLY A 5 -2.51 -3.38 -23.15
C GLY A 5 -2.43 -2.19 -24.11
N CYS A 6 -3.46 -1.33 -24.14
CA CYS A 6 -3.43 -0.10 -24.94
C CYS A 6 -2.27 0.84 -24.49
N PHE A 7 -2.06 0.97 -23.18
CA PHE A 7 -0.96 1.76 -22.65
C PHE A 7 0.40 1.25 -23.14
N VAL A 8 0.66 -0.05 -23.03
CA VAL A 8 1.92 -0.67 -23.50
C VAL A 8 2.09 -0.47 -25.00
N LEU A 9 1.02 -0.68 -25.80
CA LEU A 9 1.08 -0.47 -27.26
C LEU A 9 1.50 0.97 -27.59
N VAL A 10 0.86 1.97 -26.98
CA VAL A 10 1.22 3.39 -27.20
C VAL A 10 2.63 3.67 -26.73
N ALA A 11 3.03 3.17 -25.55
CA ALA A 11 4.38 3.35 -25.01
C ALA A 11 5.46 2.76 -25.95
N THR A 12 5.18 1.61 -26.58
CA THR A 12 6.05 1.01 -27.59
C THR A 12 6.16 1.88 -28.84
N LEU A 13 5.03 2.32 -29.38
CA LEU A 13 4.98 3.18 -30.57
C LEU A 13 5.69 4.52 -30.37
N THR A 14 5.64 5.07 -29.16
CA THR A 14 6.30 6.33 -28.79
C THR A 14 7.72 6.15 -28.25
N GLN A 15 8.26 4.94 -28.30
CA GLN A 15 9.63 4.61 -27.87
C GLN A 15 9.93 5.04 -26.43
N VAL A 16 8.99 4.82 -25.50
CA VAL A 16 9.20 5.07 -24.06
C VAL A 16 10.40 4.26 -23.56
N LYS A 17 11.32 4.92 -22.87
CA LYS A 17 12.58 4.31 -22.41
C LYS A 17 12.43 3.49 -21.14
N GLN A 18 11.48 3.83 -20.29
CA GLN A 18 11.22 3.14 -19.02
C GLN A 18 9.78 3.32 -18.59
N ILE A 19 9.16 2.28 -18.04
CA ILE A 19 7.88 2.36 -17.34
C ILE A 19 8.14 2.16 -15.85
N VAL A 20 7.75 3.14 -15.03
CA VAL A 20 7.79 3.01 -13.56
C VAL A 20 6.37 2.81 -13.07
N TYR A 21 6.13 1.73 -12.31
CA TYR A 21 4.81 1.38 -11.82
C TYR A 21 4.79 1.18 -10.30
N LEU A 22 3.93 1.93 -9.61
CA LEU A 22 3.68 1.77 -8.18
C LEU A 22 2.43 0.91 -7.96
N SER A 23 2.64 -0.24 -7.35
CA SER A 23 1.62 -1.23 -7.01
C SER A 23 1.50 -1.43 -5.50
N GLY A 24 0.64 -2.32 -5.08
CA GLY A 24 0.58 -2.80 -3.68
C GLY A 24 1.16 -4.20 -3.54
N ILE A 25 1.70 -4.52 -2.37
CA ILE A 25 2.17 -5.87 -2.04
C ILE A 25 1.03 -6.86 -2.20
N SER A 26 1.28 -7.94 -2.93
CA SER A 26 0.29 -8.93 -3.31
C SER A 26 0.73 -10.36 -2.97
N ASN A 27 1.07 -10.58 -1.69
CA ASN A 27 1.68 -11.84 -1.23
C ASN A 27 0.71 -13.02 -1.03
N GLU A 28 -0.59 -12.84 -1.24
CA GLU A 28 -1.57 -13.83 -0.81
C GLU A 28 -2.34 -14.50 -1.95
N LYS A 29 -2.77 -15.75 -1.66
CA LYS A 29 -3.56 -16.56 -2.59
C LYS A 29 -4.97 -16.01 -2.84
N MET A 30 -5.53 -15.23 -1.90
CA MET A 30 -6.85 -14.58 -2.03
C MET A 30 -6.71 -13.05 -2.03
N LEU A 31 -6.48 -12.50 -3.20
CA LEU A 31 -6.37 -11.06 -3.39
C LEU A 31 -7.75 -10.38 -3.44
N SER A 32 -7.85 -9.17 -2.89
CA SER A 32 -9.01 -8.32 -3.16
C SER A 32 -9.09 -8.00 -4.66
N LYS A 33 -10.29 -7.69 -5.17
CA LYS A 33 -10.48 -7.31 -6.58
C LYS A 33 -9.51 -6.21 -7.03
N HIS A 34 -9.21 -5.28 -6.14
CA HIS A 34 -8.28 -4.19 -6.38
C HIS A 34 -6.83 -4.68 -6.55
N LEU A 35 -6.35 -5.56 -5.68
CA LEU A 35 -5.01 -6.14 -5.78
C LEU A 35 -4.89 -7.08 -6.99
N THR A 36 -5.94 -7.83 -7.31
CA THR A 36 -5.99 -8.64 -8.52
C THR A 36 -5.84 -7.78 -9.79
N ALA A 37 -6.54 -6.64 -9.86
CA ALA A 37 -6.42 -5.73 -10.99
C ALA A 37 -4.99 -5.17 -11.13
N ARG A 38 -4.34 -4.81 -10.02
CA ARG A 38 -2.94 -4.34 -10.03
C ARG A 38 -1.96 -5.41 -10.45
N LYS A 39 -2.19 -6.67 -10.02
CA LYS A 39 -1.39 -7.81 -10.46
C LYS A 39 -1.48 -8.02 -11.96
N VAL A 40 -2.69 -7.95 -12.53
CA VAL A 40 -2.88 -8.05 -13.99
C VAL A 40 -2.12 -6.96 -14.74
N VAL A 41 -2.13 -5.70 -14.25
CA VAL A 41 -1.34 -4.61 -14.85
C VAL A 41 0.16 -4.94 -14.76
N LYS A 42 0.65 -5.36 -13.61
CA LYS A 42 2.04 -5.80 -13.41
C LYS A 42 2.44 -6.87 -14.44
N ASP A 43 1.62 -7.93 -14.59
CA ASP A 43 1.90 -9.03 -15.52
C ASP A 43 1.95 -8.55 -16.99
N VAL A 44 1.12 -7.58 -17.38
CA VAL A 44 1.15 -6.97 -18.71
C VAL A 44 2.44 -6.17 -18.92
N LEU A 45 2.88 -5.40 -17.92
CA LEU A 45 4.12 -4.62 -17.98
C LEU A 45 5.36 -5.53 -18.06
N ILE A 46 5.39 -6.60 -17.27
CA ILE A 46 6.52 -7.57 -17.29
C ILE A 46 6.65 -8.26 -18.65
N ARG A 47 5.54 -8.49 -19.36
CA ARG A 47 5.53 -9.10 -20.69
C ARG A 47 5.83 -8.11 -21.82
N SER A 48 5.91 -6.82 -21.52
CA SER A 48 6.29 -5.81 -22.52
C SER A 48 7.80 -5.85 -22.75
N GLU A 49 8.22 -5.43 -23.95
CA GLU A 49 9.65 -5.30 -24.28
C GLU A 49 10.26 -3.99 -23.73
N ILE A 50 9.44 -3.13 -23.10
CA ILE A 50 9.88 -1.85 -22.55
C ILE A 50 10.52 -2.08 -21.18
N PRO A 51 11.72 -1.55 -20.89
CA PRO A 51 12.30 -1.62 -19.57
C PRO A 51 11.33 -1.11 -18.50
N TYR A 52 11.13 -1.88 -17.44
CA TYR A 52 10.21 -1.52 -16.38
C TYR A 52 10.90 -1.51 -15.01
N THR A 53 10.38 -0.71 -14.09
CA THR A 53 10.68 -0.78 -12.66
C THR A 53 9.36 -0.79 -11.90
N ILE A 54 9.12 -1.81 -11.11
CA ILE A 54 7.87 -1.97 -10.35
C ILE A 54 8.16 -1.90 -8.87
N PHE A 55 7.46 -1.00 -8.15
CA PHE A 55 7.46 -0.96 -6.70
C PHE A 55 6.14 -1.50 -6.17
N GLU A 56 6.20 -2.49 -5.30
CA GLU A 56 5.06 -3.01 -4.53
C GLU A 56 5.16 -2.47 -3.11
N ALA A 57 4.34 -1.47 -2.79
CA ALA A 57 4.34 -0.83 -1.49
C ALA A 57 3.35 -1.50 -0.53
N GLY A 58 3.67 -1.48 0.76
CA GLY A 58 2.74 -1.72 1.83
C GLY A 58 1.75 -0.57 2.00
N VAL A 59 1.36 -0.27 3.24
CA VAL A 59 0.49 0.87 3.54
C VAL A 59 1.28 2.17 3.42
N ILE A 60 0.93 3.01 2.43
CA ILE A 60 1.55 4.32 2.27
C ILE A 60 0.91 5.30 3.25
N VAL A 61 1.75 5.93 4.08
CA VAL A 61 1.36 6.92 5.08
C VAL A 61 1.68 8.31 4.59
N GLY A 62 0.66 9.15 4.49
CA GLY A 62 0.79 10.55 4.05
C GLY A 62 -0.52 11.14 3.57
N SER A 63 -0.56 12.46 3.41
CA SER A 63 -1.74 13.17 2.92
C SER A 63 -2.16 12.66 1.53
N GLY A 64 -3.46 12.48 1.33
CA GLY A 64 -4.02 11.93 0.10
C GLY A 64 -4.01 10.40 0.00
N SER A 65 -3.38 9.69 0.95
CA SER A 65 -3.52 8.23 1.06
C SER A 65 -4.84 7.89 1.75
N ILE A 66 -5.73 7.21 1.05
CA ILE A 66 -7.04 6.82 1.61
C ILE A 66 -6.88 5.94 2.85
N SER A 67 -5.90 5.05 2.87
CA SER A 67 -5.61 4.21 4.05
C SER A 67 -5.21 5.06 5.26
N PHE A 68 -4.39 6.08 5.05
CA PHE A 68 -3.99 7.00 6.11
C PHE A 68 -5.14 7.91 6.55
N GLU A 69 -5.93 8.43 5.61
CA GLU A 69 -7.11 9.23 5.92
C GLU A 69 -8.12 8.47 6.81
N ILE A 70 -8.32 7.17 6.55
CA ILE A 70 -9.16 6.32 7.40
C ILE A 70 -8.57 6.19 8.81
N ILE A 71 -7.27 5.95 8.93
CA ILE A 71 -6.58 5.85 10.23
C ILE A 71 -6.73 7.17 10.99
N ARG A 72 -6.48 8.30 10.33
CA ARG A 72 -6.64 9.63 10.90
C ARG A 72 -8.06 9.85 11.38
N ASP A 73 -9.06 9.70 10.51
CA ASP A 73 -10.44 9.97 10.82
C ASP A 73 -10.98 9.10 11.98
N LEU A 74 -10.66 7.81 11.97
CA LEU A 74 -11.03 6.92 13.08
C LEU A 74 -10.40 7.36 14.38
N THR A 75 -9.12 7.69 14.35
CA THR A 75 -8.39 8.06 15.57
C THR A 75 -8.81 9.43 16.09
N GLU A 76 -9.04 10.41 15.23
CA GLU A 76 -9.42 11.76 15.66
C GLU A 76 -10.88 11.84 16.15
N LYS A 77 -11.79 11.10 15.49
CA LYS A 77 -13.22 11.17 15.77
C LYS A 77 -13.69 10.23 16.91
N LEU A 78 -12.98 9.12 17.15
CA LEU A 78 -13.45 8.08 18.05
C LEU A 78 -12.55 7.90 19.28
N PRO A 79 -12.96 8.33 20.47
CA PRO A 79 -12.20 8.10 21.69
C PRO A 79 -12.17 6.62 22.11
N VAL A 80 -13.22 5.88 21.78
CA VAL A 80 -13.35 4.43 22.00
C VAL A 80 -13.68 3.75 20.69
N MET A 81 -12.91 2.74 20.33
CA MET A 81 -13.08 1.99 19.09
C MET A 81 -13.31 0.51 19.40
N ILE A 82 -14.41 -0.03 18.87
CA ILE A 82 -14.67 -1.46 18.85
C ILE A 82 -14.26 -1.96 17.46
N VAL A 83 -13.22 -2.80 17.40
CA VAL A 83 -12.61 -3.21 16.14
C VAL A 83 -12.66 -4.72 15.95
N PRO A 84 -12.76 -5.18 14.70
CA PRO A 84 -12.69 -6.60 14.40
C PRO A 84 -11.31 -7.20 14.71
N HIS A 85 -11.29 -8.50 14.97
CA HIS A 85 -10.05 -9.22 15.29
C HIS A 85 -8.96 -9.11 14.21
N TRP A 86 -9.35 -8.93 12.94
CA TRP A 86 -8.40 -8.82 11.83
C TRP A 86 -7.54 -7.52 11.85
N LEU A 87 -7.82 -6.53 12.71
CA LEU A 87 -6.88 -5.43 12.94
C LEU A 87 -5.54 -5.88 13.55
N LYS A 88 -5.40 -7.14 13.94
CA LYS A 88 -4.15 -7.77 14.33
C LYS A 88 -3.27 -8.18 13.15
N SER A 89 -3.78 -8.12 11.90
CA SER A 89 -2.98 -8.36 10.70
C SER A 89 -1.83 -7.38 10.65
N LYS A 90 -0.69 -7.87 10.17
CA LYS A 90 0.55 -7.10 10.11
C LYS A 90 0.62 -6.29 8.83
N CYS A 91 1.17 -5.10 8.93
CA CYS A 91 1.50 -4.25 7.80
C CYS A 91 2.87 -3.61 8.02
N GLN A 92 3.47 -3.17 6.94
CA GLN A 92 4.75 -2.47 6.97
C GLN A 92 4.55 -1.09 6.34
N PRO A 93 4.14 -0.08 7.14
CA PRO A 93 3.83 1.25 6.63
C PRO A 93 5.08 1.95 6.11
N ILE A 94 4.92 2.71 5.04
CA ILE A 94 5.99 3.50 4.43
C ILE A 94 5.53 4.94 4.24
N ALA A 95 6.37 5.92 4.59
CA ALA A 95 6.07 7.33 4.37
C ALA A 95 6.03 7.65 2.87
N ILE A 96 5.05 8.47 2.45
CA ILE A 96 4.91 8.90 1.05
C ILE A 96 6.19 9.57 0.53
N ARG A 97 6.90 10.32 1.36
CA ARG A 97 8.19 10.93 1.03
C ARG A 97 9.21 9.88 0.58
N ASN A 98 9.30 8.75 1.27
CA ASN A 98 10.23 7.69 0.92
C ASN A 98 9.83 7.00 -0.39
N VAL A 99 8.52 6.83 -0.64
CA VAL A 99 8.02 6.30 -1.91
C VAL A 99 8.41 7.22 -3.06
N ILE A 100 8.24 8.54 -2.91
CA ILE A 100 8.64 9.53 -3.92
C ILE A 100 10.14 9.45 -4.19
N ASN A 101 10.96 9.34 -3.16
CA ASN A 101 12.41 9.18 -3.33
C ASN A 101 12.75 7.92 -4.14
N TYR A 102 12.12 6.77 -3.85
CA TYR A 102 12.33 5.55 -4.65
C TYR A 102 11.94 5.74 -6.11
N LEU A 103 10.80 6.40 -6.36
CA LEU A 103 10.35 6.67 -7.72
C LEU A 103 11.32 7.59 -8.48
N GLN A 104 11.87 8.60 -7.82
CA GLN A 104 12.85 9.51 -8.42
C GLN A 104 14.18 8.82 -8.73
N LEU A 105 14.68 8.03 -7.78
CA LEU A 105 16.00 7.39 -7.88
C LEU A 105 16.04 6.23 -8.89
N CYS A 106 14.89 5.67 -9.25
CA CYS A 106 14.82 4.62 -10.27
C CYS A 106 14.74 5.16 -11.70
N LEU A 107 14.47 6.46 -11.88
CA LEU A 107 14.31 7.03 -13.22
C LEU A 107 15.62 6.92 -14.02
N MET A 108 15.52 6.27 -15.18
CA MET A 108 16.65 6.01 -16.09
C MET A 108 17.85 5.31 -15.43
N ASN A 109 17.62 4.67 -14.29
CA ASN A 109 18.65 3.88 -13.61
C ASN A 109 18.59 2.42 -14.12
N GLU A 110 19.51 2.05 -14.99
CA GLU A 110 19.57 0.72 -15.60
C GLU A 110 19.68 -0.41 -14.57
N LYS A 111 20.24 -0.14 -13.37
CA LYS A 111 20.32 -1.12 -12.28
C LYS A 111 18.94 -1.54 -11.76
N THR A 112 17.91 -0.74 -12.04
CA THR A 112 16.53 -1.01 -11.63
C THR A 112 15.67 -1.57 -12.76
N PHE A 113 16.17 -1.63 -13.97
CA PHE A 113 15.43 -2.10 -15.13
C PHE A 113 15.06 -3.58 -14.99
N ASN A 114 13.84 -3.89 -15.42
CA ASN A 114 13.25 -5.23 -15.41
C ASN A 114 13.21 -5.88 -14.02
N LYS A 115 13.05 -5.03 -12.98
CA LYS A 115 13.00 -5.49 -11.59
C LYS A 115 11.72 -5.06 -10.90
N THR A 116 11.32 -5.90 -9.93
CA THR A 116 10.23 -5.60 -9.00
C THR A 116 10.81 -5.53 -7.59
N PHE A 117 10.48 -4.45 -6.87
CA PHE A 117 10.93 -4.20 -5.50
C PHE A 117 9.73 -4.10 -4.57
N GLU A 118 9.75 -4.83 -3.47
CA GLU A 118 8.81 -4.60 -2.36
C GLU A 118 9.40 -3.51 -1.47
N ILE A 119 8.60 -2.47 -1.19
CA ILE A 119 9.02 -1.32 -0.38
C ILE A 119 8.13 -1.16 0.84
N GLY A 120 8.76 -1.03 2.00
CA GLY A 120 8.12 -0.81 3.29
C GLY A 120 8.97 0.08 4.18
N GLY A 121 8.40 0.54 5.28
CA GLY A 121 9.15 1.23 6.32
C GLY A 121 9.98 0.24 7.17
N PRO A 122 10.71 0.75 8.16
CA PRO A 122 11.57 -0.07 9.01
C PRO A 122 10.78 -1.01 9.92
N ASP A 123 9.57 -0.63 10.30
CA ASP A 123 8.80 -1.31 11.33
C ASP A 123 7.64 -2.12 10.74
N VAL A 124 7.46 -3.32 11.28
CA VAL A 124 6.28 -4.16 11.02
C VAL A 124 5.31 -3.98 12.17
N LEU A 125 4.17 -3.38 11.88
CA LEU A 125 3.13 -3.04 12.85
C LEU A 125 1.85 -3.82 12.58
N THR A 126 0.96 -3.90 13.57
CA THR A 126 -0.44 -4.26 13.32
C THR A 126 -1.24 -3.00 12.96
N TYR A 127 -2.36 -3.16 12.25
CA TYR A 127 -3.25 -2.01 12.01
C TYR A 127 -3.76 -1.38 13.31
N LYS A 128 -3.94 -2.19 14.37
CA LYS A 128 -4.26 -1.67 15.71
C LYS A 128 -3.14 -0.78 16.23
N GLN A 129 -1.89 -1.22 16.10
CA GLN A 129 -0.73 -0.44 16.54
C GLN A 129 -0.62 0.88 15.77
N MET A 130 -0.83 0.88 14.45
CA MET A 130 -0.84 2.13 13.67
C MET A 130 -1.87 3.15 14.18
N LEU A 131 -3.07 2.71 14.60
CA LEU A 131 -4.07 3.61 15.19
C LEU A 131 -3.58 4.19 16.52
N LEU A 132 -2.95 3.36 17.37
CA LEU A 132 -2.44 3.79 18.67
C LEU A 132 -1.23 4.73 18.53
N ASP A 133 -0.29 4.41 17.65
CA ASP A 133 0.89 5.23 17.38
C ASP A 133 0.49 6.60 16.80
N TYR A 134 -0.48 6.62 15.89
CA TYR A 134 -1.03 7.88 15.39
C TYR A 134 -1.71 8.68 16.52
N ALA A 135 -2.47 8.02 17.40
CA ALA A 135 -3.11 8.67 18.55
C ALA A 135 -2.04 9.30 19.47
N GLU A 136 -0.97 8.56 19.76
CA GLU A 136 0.13 9.03 20.60
C GLU A 136 0.81 10.27 20.03
N VAL A 137 1.18 10.22 18.73
CA VAL A 137 1.80 11.37 18.03
C VAL A 137 0.89 12.61 18.05
N ARG A 138 -0.44 12.41 18.01
CA ARG A 138 -1.42 13.49 18.06
C ARG A 138 -1.81 13.90 19.49
N GLY A 139 -1.26 13.25 20.52
CA GLY A 139 -1.59 13.52 21.91
C GLY A 139 -2.99 13.05 22.33
N TYR A 140 -3.57 12.09 21.61
CA TYR A 140 -4.90 11.56 21.91
C TYR A 140 -4.82 10.28 22.75
N LYS A 141 -5.61 10.18 23.79
CA LYS A 141 -5.84 8.90 24.50
C LYS A 141 -6.96 8.14 23.81
N ARG A 142 -6.68 6.94 23.32
CA ARG A 142 -7.62 6.09 22.58
C ARG A 142 -7.67 4.69 23.16
N TYR A 143 -8.91 4.16 23.26
CA TYR A 143 -9.16 2.81 23.76
C TYR A 143 -9.67 1.93 22.63
N ILE A 144 -8.96 0.82 22.34
CA ILE A 144 -9.30 -0.08 21.24
C ILE A 144 -9.59 -1.47 21.78
N PHE A 145 -10.87 -1.88 21.70
CA PHE A 145 -11.35 -3.19 22.09
C PHE A 145 -11.56 -4.07 20.85
N SER A 146 -10.89 -5.23 20.82
CA SER A 146 -11.04 -6.19 19.73
C SER A 146 -12.13 -7.20 20.06
N LEU A 147 -13.20 -7.23 19.27
CA LEU A 147 -14.26 -8.23 19.38
C LEU A 147 -14.17 -9.24 18.22
N PRO A 148 -14.55 -10.50 18.44
CA PRO A 148 -14.75 -11.47 17.39
C PRO A 148 -16.00 -11.09 16.58
N VAL A 149 -15.85 -10.17 15.61
CA VAL A 149 -16.97 -9.74 14.78
C VAL A 149 -17.16 -10.74 13.65
N LEU A 150 -18.31 -11.41 13.67
CA LEU A 150 -18.70 -12.41 12.66
C LEU A 150 -19.20 -11.80 11.33
N PHE A 151 -19.42 -10.48 11.27
CA PHE A 151 -20.04 -9.82 10.12
C PHE A 151 -19.12 -8.76 9.47
N PRO A 152 -18.42 -9.10 8.37
CA PRO A 152 -17.56 -8.16 7.65
C PRO A 152 -18.27 -6.91 7.09
N GLY A 153 -19.57 -7.04 6.77
CA GLY A 153 -20.37 -5.93 6.26
C GLY A 153 -20.61 -4.82 7.29
N LEU A 154 -20.75 -5.18 8.58
CA LEU A 154 -20.97 -4.22 9.66
C LEU A 154 -19.74 -3.32 9.86
N SER A 155 -18.53 -3.90 9.73
CA SER A 155 -17.27 -3.15 9.83
C SER A 155 -17.11 -2.10 8.74
N ALA A 156 -17.52 -2.41 7.51
CA ALA A 156 -17.45 -1.46 6.40
C ALA A 156 -18.48 -0.33 6.53
N HIS A 157 -19.67 -0.61 7.04
CA HIS A 157 -20.68 0.41 7.33
C HIS A 157 -20.25 1.38 8.43
N TRP A 158 -19.63 0.86 9.46
CA TRP A 158 -19.11 1.67 10.56
C TRP A 158 -17.98 2.59 10.12
N VAL A 159 -17.03 2.08 9.30
CA VAL A 159 -15.96 2.88 8.70
C VAL A 159 -16.56 3.97 7.81
N ASN A 160 -17.55 3.67 6.99
CA ASN A 160 -18.22 4.66 6.14
C ASN A 160 -18.94 5.77 6.92
N LEU A 161 -19.50 5.44 8.07
CA LEU A 161 -20.22 6.42 8.90
C LEU A 161 -19.24 7.39 9.59
N THR A 162 -18.02 6.94 9.89
CA THR A 162 -17.05 7.69 10.67
C THR A 162 -15.96 8.36 9.85
N THR A 163 -15.74 7.91 8.60
CA THR A 163 -14.69 8.45 7.75
C THR A 163 -15.27 9.12 6.51
N SER A 164 -14.50 10.03 5.92
CA SER A 164 -14.80 10.70 4.65
C SER A 164 -14.58 9.81 3.42
N ALA A 165 -14.11 8.58 3.62
CA ALA A 165 -13.82 7.66 2.52
C ALA A 165 -15.09 7.11 1.87
N ASN A 166 -15.13 7.02 0.55
CA ASN A 166 -16.22 6.38 -0.19
C ASN A 166 -16.39 4.92 0.26
N TYR A 167 -17.63 4.51 0.54
CA TYR A 167 -17.99 3.16 1.04
C TYR A 167 -17.37 2.03 0.22
N THR A 168 -17.39 2.13 -1.10
CA THR A 168 -16.84 1.09 -1.99
C THR A 168 -15.34 0.93 -1.79
N ILE A 169 -14.62 2.02 -1.64
CA ILE A 169 -13.18 2.03 -1.43
C ILE A 169 -12.86 1.55 -0.01
N ALA A 170 -13.58 2.05 1.00
CA ALA A 170 -13.42 1.62 2.38
C ALA A 170 -13.63 0.10 2.53
N LYS A 171 -14.67 -0.46 1.88
CA LYS A 171 -14.93 -1.90 1.86
C LYS A 171 -13.78 -2.71 1.25
N GLN A 172 -13.21 -2.24 0.14
CA GLN A 172 -12.08 -2.92 -0.52
C GLN A 172 -10.81 -2.86 0.36
N LEU A 173 -10.55 -1.72 1.00
CA LEU A 173 -9.42 -1.57 1.92
C LEU A 173 -9.58 -2.47 3.15
N VAL A 174 -10.76 -2.49 3.78
CA VAL A 174 -11.07 -3.40 4.89
C VAL A 174 -10.86 -4.86 4.48
N GLN A 175 -11.21 -5.24 3.26
CA GLN A 175 -10.93 -6.59 2.76
C GLN A 175 -9.42 -6.86 2.61
N SER A 176 -8.66 -5.88 2.17
CA SER A 176 -7.21 -6.00 2.02
C SER A 176 -6.49 -6.06 3.37
N MET A 177 -7.01 -5.37 4.39
CA MET A 177 -6.44 -5.34 5.75
C MET A 177 -6.59 -6.65 6.53
N LYS A 178 -7.36 -7.62 6.02
CA LYS A 178 -7.49 -8.95 6.65
C LYS A 178 -6.24 -9.80 6.51
N ASN A 179 -5.36 -9.43 5.61
CA ASN A 179 -4.18 -10.18 5.24
C ASN A 179 -2.93 -9.40 5.64
N ASP A 180 -1.86 -10.11 5.96
CA ASP A 180 -0.58 -9.49 6.27
C ASP A 180 0.02 -8.87 5.00
N VAL A 181 0.40 -7.60 5.10
CA VAL A 181 1.00 -6.82 4.01
C VAL A 181 2.39 -6.39 4.45
N VAL A 182 3.31 -7.34 4.42
CA VAL A 182 4.70 -7.19 4.88
C VAL A 182 5.63 -7.57 3.74
N CYS A 183 6.70 -6.81 3.54
CA CYS A 183 7.74 -7.11 2.57
C CYS A 183 8.44 -8.43 2.89
N LYS A 184 8.76 -9.22 1.89
CA LYS A 184 9.63 -10.39 2.04
C LYS A 184 11.06 -9.94 2.30
N ARG A 185 11.78 -10.65 3.17
CA ARG A 185 13.15 -10.27 3.58
C ARG A 185 14.13 -10.09 2.42
N GLU A 186 13.93 -10.76 1.31
CA GLU A 186 14.80 -10.72 0.13
C GLU A 186 14.76 -9.36 -0.62
N PHE A 187 13.74 -8.53 -0.38
CA PHE A 187 13.54 -7.26 -1.09
C PHE A 187 13.77 -6.01 -0.22
N HIS A 188 14.25 -6.17 1.02
CA HIS A 188 14.49 -5.06 1.94
C HIS A 188 15.66 -4.13 1.54
N THR A 189 16.41 -4.47 0.54
CA THR A 189 17.65 -3.77 0.23
C THR A 189 17.61 -2.92 -1.04
N PHE A 190 16.63 -2.02 -1.13
CA PHE A 190 17.00 -0.73 -1.67
C PHE A 190 17.60 0.05 -0.50
N ASN A 191 18.82 -0.31 -0.12
CA ASN A 191 19.55 0.36 0.93
C ASN A 191 19.71 1.83 0.54
N TYR A 192 19.21 2.73 1.35
CA TYR A 192 19.48 4.17 1.25
C TYR A 192 21.00 4.44 1.13
N SER A 193 21.85 3.61 1.76
CA SER A 193 23.30 3.65 1.65
C SER A 193 23.84 3.27 0.27
N ALA A 194 23.17 2.42 -0.48
CA ALA A 194 23.60 2.08 -1.85
C ALA A 194 23.25 3.18 -2.86
N ILE A 195 22.34 4.08 -2.52
CA ILE A 195 21.91 5.19 -3.37
C ILE A 195 22.70 6.46 -3.03
N SER A 196 23.07 6.68 -1.75
CA SER A 196 23.93 7.80 -1.32
C SER A 196 25.37 7.72 -1.84
N LEU A 197 25.78 6.56 -2.39
CA LEU A 197 27.09 6.39 -3.05
C LEU A 197 27.09 6.85 -4.52
N PHE A 198 25.95 7.36 -5.04
CA PHE A 198 25.82 7.81 -6.43
C PHE A 198 25.34 9.27 -6.57
N LEU A 199 25.27 10.02 -5.48
CA LEU A 199 25.21 11.49 -5.44
C LEU A 199 26.57 12.04 -5.00
#